data_619b19e13c19f11f775ed6dc1fe46adc
#
_entry.id   619b19e13c19f11f775ed6dc1fe46adc
#
_cell.length_a   1.000
_cell.length_b   1.000
_cell.length_c   1.000
_cell.angle_alpha   90.00
_cell.angle_beta   90.00
_cell.angle_gamma   90.00
#
_symmetry.space_group_name_H-M   'P 1'
#
loop_
_entity.id
_entity.type
_entity.pdbx_description
1 polymer ?
#
loop_
_entity_poly.entity_id
_entity_poly.type
_entity_poly.pdbx_seq_one_letter_code
_entity_poly.pdbx_strand_id
1 'polypeptide(L)'
;MKAIQIISPEKVQTLEMEKPKLHPGEVLLKIHYVGFCGSDLNTFLGKNPMVKMPVIPGHEIGAVIEETGSLVPQELHPGLTV
;
A
#
# COMPACT_ATOMS: atom_id res chain seq x y z
N MET A 1 11.75 -4.02 1.54
CA MET A 1 11.13 -2.87 0.85
C MET A 1 10.93 -1.71 1.81
N LYS A 2 10.95 -0.50 1.30
CA LYS A 2 10.75 0.69 2.13
C LYS A 2 9.27 1.04 2.24
N ALA A 3 8.86 1.49 3.44
CA ALA A 3 7.51 1.95 3.70
C ALA A 3 7.55 3.25 4.49
N ILE A 4 6.53 4.09 4.29
CA ILE A 4 6.33 5.29 5.09
C ILE A 4 5.20 5.03 6.07
N GLN A 5 5.47 5.26 7.35
CA GLN A 5 4.50 4.99 8.41
C GLN A 5 4.23 6.27 9.22
N ILE A 6 2.96 6.54 9.49
CA ILE A 6 2.55 7.58 10.43
C ILE A 6 2.51 6.92 11.79
N ILE A 7 3.42 7.30 12.68
CA ILE A 7 3.56 6.67 14.01
C ILE A 7 2.67 7.31 15.06
N SER A 8 2.42 8.60 14.93
CA SER A 8 1.53 9.39 15.79
C SER A 8 1.16 10.67 15.01
N PRO A 9 0.19 11.47 15.48
CA PRO A 9 -0.19 12.69 14.76
C PRO A 9 1.01 13.56 14.39
N GLU A 10 1.11 13.92 13.11
CA GLU A 10 2.15 14.76 12.51
C GLU A 10 3.57 14.17 12.58
N LYS A 11 3.70 12.88 12.87
CA LYS A 11 5.00 12.19 12.91
C LYS A 11 5.03 11.02 11.95
N VAL A 12 5.99 11.05 11.04
CA VAL A 12 6.21 9.98 10.06
C VAL A 12 7.60 9.41 10.19
N GLN A 13 7.76 8.17 9.78
CA GLN A 13 9.07 7.53 9.66
C GLN A 13 9.11 6.63 8.44
N THR A 14 10.31 6.44 7.90
CA THR A 14 10.58 5.44 6.88
C THR A 14 11.07 4.18 7.58
N LEU A 15 10.57 3.02 7.18
CA LEU A 15 11.02 1.74 7.72
C LEU A 15 11.28 0.73 6.61
N GLU A 16 12.13 -0.24 6.90
CA GLU A 16 12.33 -1.39 6.04
C GLU A 16 11.37 -2.49 6.46
N MET A 17 10.71 -3.10 5.48
CA MET A 17 9.77 -4.20 5.69
C MET A 17 10.12 -5.34 4.76
N GLU A 18 9.81 -6.56 5.19
CA GLU A 18 9.90 -7.71 4.32
C GLU A 18 8.84 -7.64 3.22
N LYS A 19 9.18 -8.17 2.05
CA LYS A 19 8.24 -8.31 0.95
C LYS A 19 7.07 -9.19 1.40
N PRO A 20 5.81 -8.78 1.16
CA PRO A 20 4.66 -9.57 1.57
C PRO A 20 4.64 -10.96 0.95
N LYS A 21 4.14 -11.94 1.69
CA LYS A 21 3.89 -13.28 1.16
C LYS A 21 2.69 -13.28 0.23
N LEU A 22 2.86 -13.93 -0.93
CA LEU A 22 1.78 -14.05 -1.91
C LEU A 22 0.94 -15.30 -1.60
N HIS A 23 -0.38 -15.12 -1.44
CA HIS A 23 -1.32 -16.22 -1.27
C HIS A 23 -1.98 -16.57 -2.61
N PRO A 24 -2.59 -17.78 -2.76
CA PRO A 24 -3.10 -18.25 -4.07
C PRO A 24 -4.10 -17.32 -4.77
N GLY A 25 -4.95 -16.63 -4.02
CA GLY A 25 -5.96 -15.72 -4.59
C GLY A 25 -5.50 -14.28 -4.72
N GLU A 26 -4.21 -13.99 -4.54
CA GLU A 26 -3.68 -12.64 -4.48
C GLU A 26 -2.72 -12.33 -5.61
N VAL A 27 -2.54 -11.04 -5.88
CA VAL A 27 -1.47 -10.54 -6.75
C VAL A 27 -0.53 -9.69 -5.91
N LEU A 28 0.75 -9.71 -6.25
CA LEU A 28 1.74 -8.83 -5.67
C LEU A 28 1.94 -7.66 -6.62
N LEU A 29 1.75 -6.45 -6.11
CA LEU A 29 1.87 -5.23 -6.90
C LEU A 29 3.20 -4.54 -6.62
N LYS A 30 3.86 -4.10 -7.69
CA LYS A 30 4.97 -3.16 -7.59
C LYS A 30 4.40 -1.76 -7.72
N ILE A 31 4.42 -1.01 -6.63
CA ILE A 31 3.85 0.34 -6.58
C ILE A 31 4.77 1.31 -7.30
N HIS A 32 4.23 2.06 -8.26
CA HIS A 32 4.95 3.11 -8.97
C HIS A 32 4.54 4.50 -8.50
N TYR A 33 3.25 4.69 -8.21
CA TYR A 33 2.72 5.97 -7.79
C TYR A 33 1.74 5.80 -6.65
N VAL A 34 1.78 6.71 -5.69
CA VAL A 34 0.79 6.81 -4.63
C VAL A 34 0.22 8.22 -4.66
N GLY A 35 -1.09 8.34 -4.88
CA GLY A 35 -1.78 9.62 -4.85
C GLY A 35 -2.03 10.06 -3.41
N PHE A 36 -2.02 11.36 -3.20
CA PHE A 36 -2.33 11.98 -1.92
C PHE A 36 -3.76 12.57 -1.98
N CYS A 37 -4.58 12.23 -1.00
CA CYS A 37 -5.94 12.79 -0.93
C CYS A 37 -6.21 13.41 0.44
N GLY A 38 -7.34 14.15 0.55
CA GLY A 38 -7.68 14.86 1.78
C GLY A 38 -7.80 13.96 3.02
N SER A 39 -8.23 12.70 2.84
CA SER A 39 -8.32 11.75 3.95
C SER A 39 -6.93 11.37 4.50
N ASP A 40 -5.91 11.38 3.66
CA ASP A 40 -4.53 11.12 4.08
C ASP A 40 -4.02 12.28 4.96
N LEU A 41 -4.37 13.50 4.62
CA LEU A 41 -4.04 14.66 5.45
C LEU A 41 -4.70 14.57 6.82
N ASN A 42 -5.98 14.20 6.87
CA ASN A 42 -6.69 14.02 8.14
C ASN A 42 -6.07 12.90 8.96
N THR A 43 -5.65 11.82 8.33
CA THR A 43 -4.93 10.73 9.00
C THR A 43 -3.63 11.23 9.60
N PHE A 44 -2.83 11.98 8.82
CA PHE A 44 -1.57 12.55 9.29
C PHE A 44 -1.76 13.48 10.49
N LEU A 45 -2.82 14.30 10.47
CA LEU A 45 -3.11 15.23 11.56
C LEU A 45 -3.74 14.55 12.80
N GLY A 46 -4.05 13.28 12.71
CA GLY A 46 -4.69 12.54 13.80
C GLY A 46 -6.18 12.86 13.97
N LYS A 47 -6.82 13.37 12.92
CA LYS A 47 -8.22 13.79 12.96
C LYS A 47 -9.21 12.72 12.49
N ASN A 48 -8.71 11.58 12.00
CA ASN A 48 -9.56 10.49 11.54
C ASN A 48 -9.75 9.44 12.65
N PRO A 49 -10.93 9.38 13.30
CA PRO A 49 -11.16 8.47 14.42
C PRO A 49 -11.21 6.99 13.99
N MET A 50 -11.35 6.72 12.69
CA MET A 50 -11.40 5.35 12.15
C MET A 50 -10.01 4.75 11.96
N VAL A 51 -8.96 5.56 12.05
CA VAL A 51 -7.59 5.11 11.83
C VAL A 51 -6.85 4.97 13.13
N LYS A 52 -6.25 3.80 13.34
CA LYS A 52 -5.38 3.53 14.50
C LYS A 52 -3.93 3.63 14.07
N MET A 53 -3.14 4.37 14.81
CA MET A 53 -1.71 4.49 14.58
C MET A 53 -0.92 3.43 15.37
N PRO A 54 0.22 2.98 14.86
CA PRO A 54 0.85 3.40 13.60
C PRO A 54 0.14 2.86 12.37
N VAL A 55 0.19 3.59 11.25
CA VAL A 55 -0.47 3.21 10.01
C VAL A 55 0.42 3.52 8.79
N ILE A 56 0.37 2.66 7.79
CA ILE A 56 0.99 2.92 6.49
C ILE A 56 -0.12 3.47 5.58
N PRO A 57 -0.10 4.77 5.25
CA PRO A 57 -1.16 5.39 4.47
C PRO A 57 -1.01 5.13 2.98
N GLY A 58 -2.05 5.50 2.22
CA GLY A 58 -2.07 5.45 0.77
C GLY A 58 -3.11 4.46 0.26
N HIS A 59 -3.99 4.93 -0.61
CA HIS A 59 -5.07 4.11 -1.16
C HIS A 59 -5.36 4.43 -2.63
N GLU A 60 -4.75 5.46 -3.18
CA GLU A 60 -4.83 5.79 -4.61
C GLU A 60 -3.48 5.48 -5.22
N ILE A 61 -3.38 4.35 -5.92
CA ILE A 61 -2.10 3.85 -6.41
C ILE A 61 -2.13 3.57 -7.90
N GLY A 62 -0.97 3.75 -8.53
CA GLY A 62 -0.67 3.20 -9.86
C GLY A 62 0.43 2.16 -9.70
N ALA A 63 0.20 0.97 -10.23
CA ALA A 63 1.09 -0.16 -9.98
C ALA A 63 1.18 -1.10 -11.18
N VAL A 64 2.13 -2.02 -11.11
CA VAL A 64 2.28 -3.10 -12.08
C VAL A 64 2.23 -4.42 -11.31
N ILE A 65 1.52 -5.40 -11.85
CA ILE A 65 1.51 -6.74 -11.27
C ILE A 65 2.91 -7.35 -11.40
N GLU A 66 3.51 -7.72 -10.27
CA GLU A 66 4.83 -8.35 -10.22
C GLU A 66 4.73 -9.87 -10.20
N GLU A 67 3.82 -10.41 -9.39
CA GLU A 67 3.59 -11.84 -9.25
C GLU A 67 2.11 -12.11 -9.05
N THR A 68 1.65 -13.30 -9.47
CA THR A 68 0.27 -13.73 -9.30
C THR A 68 0.21 -15.07 -8.57
N GLY A 69 -0.79 -15.22 -7.70
CA GLY A 69 -1.08 -16.48 -7.04
C GLY A 69 -1.69 -17.50 -8.00
N SER A 70 -1.68 -18.77 -7.62
CA SER A 70 -2.10 -19.88 -8.47
C SER A 70 -3.60 -19.87 -8.85
N LEU A 71 -4.43 -19.19 -8.07
CA LEU A 71 -5.88 -19.12 -8.31
C LEU A 71 -6.31 -17.82 -8.99
N VAL A 72 -5.37 -16.97 -9.38
CA VAL A 72 -5.66 -15.70 -10.04
C VAL A 72 -5.98 -15.94 -11.52
N PRO A 73 -7.04 -15.29 -12.07
CA PRO A 73 -7.35 -15.40 -13.49
C PRO A 73 -6.20 -14.96 -14.39
N GLN A 74 -6.07 -15.59 -15.57
CA GLN A 74 -4.98 -15.31 -16.51
C GLN A 74 -4.98 -13.87 -17.03
N GLU A 75 -6.13 -13.20 -17.02
CA GLU A 75 -6.26 -11.80 -17.40
C GLU A 75 -5.42 -10.87 -16.51
N LEU A 76 -5.17 -11.29 -15.27
CA LEU A 76 -4.31 -10.57 -14.32
C LEU A 76 -2.94 -11.24 -14.32
N HIS A 77 -2.05 -10.72 -15.14
CA HIS A 77 -0.72 -11.34 -15.35
C HIS A 77 0.41 -10.38 -14.98
N PRO A 78 1.61 -10.92 -14.68
CA PRO A 78 2.79 -10.08 -14.45
C PRO A 78 3.03 -9.13 -15.63
N GLY A 79 3.34 -7.88 -15.30
CA GLY A 79 3.56 -6.82 -16.29
C GLY A 79 2.31 -5.98 -16.59
N LEU A 80 1.12 -6.41 -16.14
CA LEU A 80 -0.10 -5.65 -16.34
C LEU A 80 -0.12 -4.42 -15.42
N THR A 81 -0.39 -3.26 -16.02
CA THR A 81 -0.58 -2.00 -15.27
C THR A 81 -1.99 -1.96 -14.67
N VAL A 82 -2.09 -1.58 -13.44
CA VAL A 82 -3.36 -1.48 -12.71
C VAL A 82 -3.48 -0.16 -11.99
#